data_89320d1de7f6c97336a9c9737ac4f54c
#
_entry.id   89320d1de7f6c97336a9c9737ac4f54c
#
_cell.length_a   1.000
_cell.length_b   1.000
_cell.length_c   1.000
_cell.angle_alpha   90.00
_cell.angle_beta   90.00
_cell.angle_gamma   90.00
#
_symmetry.space_group_name_H-M   'P 1'
#
loop_
_entity.id
_entity.type
_entity.pdbx_description
1 polymer ?
#
loop_
_entity_poly.entity_id
_entity_poly.type
_entity_poly.pdbx_seq_one_letter_code
_entity_poly.pdbx_strand_id
1 'polypeptide(L)'
;MIIRFTPEADTELAEAREWYAHQREDLDLVFMQSIDDALSRIVTNPDQYPNVYRSLSRCVVRRFPFAIVYEVAVDEVEVIAVFHSRRDPERWKSRG
;
A
#
# COMPACT_ATOMS: atom_id res chain seq x y z
N MET A 1 8.23 -15.11 -1.18
CA MET A 1 8.46 -13.85 -0.43
C MET A 1 7.25 -13.58 0.46
N ILE A 2 7.48 -13.26 1.70
CA ILE A 2 6.43 -13.00 2.68
C ILE A 2 6.08 -11.51 2.66
N ILE A 3 4.79 -11.19 2.77
CA ILE A 3 4.33 -9.81 2.91
C ILE A 3 3.89 -9.60 4.36
N ARG A 4 4.41 -8.53 4.98
CA ARG A 4 4.03 -8.12 6.32
C ARG A 4 3.55 -6.68 6.28
N PHE A 5 2.60 -6.37 7.15
CA PHE A 5 2.09 -5.01 7.32
C PHE A 5 2.50 -4.50 8.69
N THR A 6 2.97 -3.26 8.74
CA THR A 6 3.11 -2.59 10.03
C THR A 6 1.72 -2.36 10.62
N PRO A 7 1.59 -2.17 11.93
CA PRO A 7 0.29 -1.84 12.52
C PRO A 7 -0.36 -0.60 11.90
N GLU A 8 0.44 0.41 11.59
CA GLU A 8 -0.06 1.64 10.95
C GLU A 8 -0.62 1.36 9.56
N ALA A 9 0.12 0.59 8.76
CA ALA A 9 -0.32 0.24 7.41
C ALA A 9 -1.58 -0.61 7.44
N ASP A 10 -1.67 -1.54 8.37
CA ASP A 10 -2.84 -2.41 8.54
C ASP A 10 -4.08 -1.58 8.89
N THR A 11 -3.94 -0.64 9.81
CA THR A 11 -5.02 0.28 10.18
C THR A 11 -5.45 1.14 8.99
N GLU A 12 -4.49 1.68 8.26
CA GLU A 12 -4.77 2.51 7.08
C GLU A 12 -5.55 1.73 6.02
N LEU A 13 -5.16 0.48 5.78
CA LEU A 13 -5.86 -0.38 4.82
C LEU A 13 -7.30 -0.64 5.28
N ALA A 14 -7.48 -0.97 6.54
CA ALA A 14 -8.81 -1.24 7.10
C ALA A 14 -9.73 -0.01 7.02
N GLU A 15 -9.19 1.17 7.34
CA GLU A 15 -9.96 2.41 7.28
C GLU A 15 -10.37 2.76 5.84
N ALA A 16 -9.44 2.60 4.89
CA ALA A 16 -9.75 2.86 3.49
C ALA A 16 -10.82 1.90 2.96
N ARG A 17 -10.70 0.62 3.31
CA ARG A 17 -11.66 -0.39 2.91
C ARG A 17 -13.05 -0.07 3.44
N GLU A 18 -13.15 0.30 4.70
CA GLU A 18 -14.42 0.64 5.32
C GLU A 18 -15.04 1.86 4.68
N TRP A 19 -14.22 2.89 4.38
CA TRP A 19 -14.70 4.09 3.71
C TRP A 19 -15.36 3.76 2.36
N TYR A 20 -14.71 2.90 1.56
CA TYR A 20 -15.27 2.50 0.26
C TYR A 20 -16.52 1.64 0.41
N ALA A 21 -16.59 0.81 1.44
CA ALA A 21 -17.80 0.03 1.71
C ALA A 21 -19.03 0.90 1.93
N HIS A 22 -18.83 2.10 2.52
CA HIS A 22 -19.91 3.05 2.76
C HIS A 22 -20.26 3.89 1.53
N GLN A 23 -19.40 3.95 0.52
CA GLN A 23 -19.67 4.76 -0.67
C GLN A 23 -20.59 4.05 -1.66
N ARG A 24 -20.41 2.76 -1.82
CA ARG A 24 -21.19 1.96 -2.77
C ARG A 24 -21.03 0.49 -2.42
N GLU A 25 -22.13 -0.27 -2.60
CA GLU A 25 -22.11 -1.71 -2.39
C GLU A 25 -20.97 -2.35 -3.20
N ASP A 26 -20.21 -3.23 -2.56
CA ASP A 26 -19.11 -3.99 -3.15
C ASP A 26 -17.89 -3.17 -3.60
N LEU A 27 -17.87 -1.84 -3.38
CA LEU A 27 -16.71 -1.04 -3.76
C LEU A 27 -15.48 -1.38 -2.91
N ASP A 28 -15.69 -1.81 -1.67
CA ASP A 28 -14.61 -2.32 -0.83
C ASP A 28 -13.94 -3.55 -1.43
N LEU A 29 -14.72 -4.43 -2.08
CA LEU A 29 -14.18 -5.62 -2.74
C LEU A 29 -13.34 -5.25 -3.94
N VAL A 30 -13.79 -4.27 -4.73
CA VAL A 30 -13.02 -3.77 -5.88
C VAL A 30 -11.72 -3.12 -5.40
N PHE A 31 -11.78 -2.36 -4.31
CA PHE A 31 -10.60 -1.75 -3.72
C PHE A 31 -9.59 -2.81 -3.27
N MET A 32 -10.05 -3.84 -2.57
CA MET A 32 -9.18 -4.92 -2.09
C MET A 32 -8.55 -5.71 -3.24
N GLN A 33 -9.28 -5.90 -4.35
CA GLN A 33 -8.70 -6.51 -5.54
C GLN A 33 -7.55 -5.68 -6.11
N SER A 34 -7.70 -4.36 -6.11
CA SER A 34 -6.65 -3.46 -6.58
C SER A 34 -5.44 -3.46 -5.65
N ILE A 35 -5.67 -3.58 -4.34
CA ILE A 35 -4.60 -3.74 -3.35
C ILE A 35 -3.85 -5.06 -3.58
N ASP A 36 -4.58 -6.16 -3.76
CA ASP A 36 -3.98 -7.48 -4.00
C ASP A 36 -3.16 -7.48 -5.29
N ASP A 37 -3.66 -6.83 -6.34
CA ASP A 37 -2.92 -6.67 -7.59
C ASP A 37 -1.61 -5.91 -7.38
N ALA A 38 -1.65 -4.82 -6.62
CA ALA A 38 -0.45 -4.04 -6.31
C ALA A 38 0.56 -4.87 -5.52
N LEU A 39 0.11 -5.61 -4.52
CA LEU A 39 0.99 -6.48 -3.72
C LEU A 39 1.61 -7.57 -4.58
N SER A 40 0.85 -8.17 -5.49
CA SER A 40 1.38 -9.16 -6.44
C SER A 40 2.47 -8.58 -7.32
N ARG A 41 2.27 -7.37 -7.82
CA ARG A 41 3.27 -6.68 -8.66
C ARG A 41 4.55 -6.40 -7.87
N ILE A 42 4.41 -6.00 -6.60
CA ILE A 42 5.55 -5.75 -5.72
C ILE A 42 6.35 -7.04 -5.50
N VAL A 43 5.68 -8.13 -5.18
CA VAL A 43 6.33 -9.42 -4.90
C VAL A 43 7.02 -9.97 -6.14
N THR A 44 6.40 -9.80 -7.30
CA THR A 44 6.96 -10.32 -8.56
C THR A 44 8.26 -9.60 -8.94
N ASN A 45 8.33 -8.27 -8.72
CA ASN A 45 9.52 -7.51 -9.05
C ASN A 45 9.62 -6.28 -8.14
N PRO A 46 10.09 -6.45 -6.91
CA PRO A 46 10.10 -5.36 -5.92
C PRO A 46 11.03 -4.20 -6.29
N ASP A 47 12.02 -4.46 -7.15
CA ASP A 47 13.00 -3.44 -7.52
C ASP A 47 12.54 -2.55 -8.68
N GLN A 48 11.41 -2.86 -9.32
CA GLN A 48 10.95 -2.05 -10.46
C GLN A 48 10.31 -0.72 -10.06
N TYR A 49 9.95 -0.56 -8.78
CA TYR A 49 9.28 0.65 -8.32
C TYR A 49 10.26 1.64 -7.72
N PRO A 50 10.01 2.95 -7.89
CA PRO A 50 10.98 3.95 -7.47
C PRO A 50 11.14 4.02 -5.96
N ASN A 51 12.38 4.23 -5.54
CA ASN A 51 12.69 4.61 -4.18
C ASN A 51 12.21 6.05 -3.98
N VAL A 52 11.44 6.29 -2.93
CA VAL A 52 10.88 7.62 -2.67
C VAL A 52 11.48 8.28 -1.45
N TYR A 53 12.06 7.49 -0.54
CA TYR A 53 12.70 8.00 0.65
C TYR A 53 13.53 6.88 1.29
N ARG A 54 14.85 7.10 1.43
CA ARG A 54 15.76 6.09 2.01
C ARG A 54 15.58 4.73 1.32
N SER A 55 15.31 3.65 2.08
CA SER A 55 15.08 2.31 1.54
C SER A 55 13.63 2.06 1.15
N LEU A 56 12.77 3.08 1.21
CA LEU A 56 11.33 2.93 0.97
C LEU A 56 11.01 3.12 -0.51
N SER A 57 10.23 2.21 -1.05
CA SER A 57 9.74 2.25 -2.44
C SER A 57 8.23 2.45 -2.48
N ARG A 58 7.73 2.97 -3.60
CA ARG A 58 6.33 3.32 -3.75
C ARG A 58 5.72 2.61 -4.96
N CYS A 59 4.58 1.97 -4.74
CA CYS A 59 3.77 1.35 -5.80
C CYS A 59 2.38 1.98 -5.81
N VAL A 60 1.96 2.51 -6.95
CA VAL A 60 0.63 3.11 -7.09
C VAL A 60 -0.42 2.02 -7.23
N VAL A 61 -1.52 2.16 -6.50
CA VAL A 61 -2.68 1.28 -6.61
C VAL A 61 -3.49 1.70 -7.83
N ARG A 62 -3.90 0.75 -8.67
CA ARG A 62 -4.71 1.04 -9.86
C ARG A 62 -6.15 1.33 -9.47
N ARG A 63 -6.80 2.26 -10.21
CA ARG A 63 -8.22 2.65 -10.07
C ARG A 63 -8.56 3.48 -8.84
N PHE A 64 -7.65 3.58 -7.88
CA PHE A 64 -7.91 4.31 -6.63
C PHE A 64 -6.75 5.27 -6.37
N PRO A 65 -7.01 6.42 -5.75
CA PRO A 65 -5.97 7.42 -5.48
C PRO A 65 -5.13 7.03 -4.26
N PHE A 66 -4.63 5.79 -4.24
CA PHE A 66 -3.83 5.25 -3.15
C PHE A 66 -2.50 4.75 -3.65
N ALA A 67 -1.53 4.72 -2.75
CA ALA A 67 -0.23 4.13 -3.01
C ALA A 67 0.20 3.31 -1.79
N ILE A 68 1.09 2.34 -2.06
CA ILE A 68 1.67 1.48 -1.05
C ILE A 68 3.15 1.85 -0.97
N VAL A 69 3.62 2.15 0.24
CA VAL A 69 5.04 2.33 0.52
C VAL A 69 5.53 1.08 1.24
N TYR A 70 6.63 0.53 0.77
CA TYR A 70 7.15 -0.73 1.28
C TYR A 70 8.68 -0.72 1.34
N GLU A 71 9.21 -1.64 2.13
CA GLU A 71 10.65 -1.88 2.24
C GLU A 71 10.91 -3.35 1.98
N VAL A 72 11.97 -3.65 1.25
CA VAL A 72 12.38 -5.03 0.98
C VAL A 72 13.43 -5.46 1.98
N ALA A 73 13.17 -6.55 2.66
CA ALA A 73 14.13 -7.22 3.52
C ALA A 73 14.41 -8.62 2.94
N VAL A 74 15.23 -9.41 3.62
CA VAL A 74 15.54 -10.76 3.17
C VAL A 74 14.26 -11.60 3.14
N ASP A 75 13.87 -12.05 1.95
CA ASP A 75 12.68 -12.87 1.71
C ASP A 75 11.36 -12.26 2.20
N GLU A 76 11.32 -10.94 2.37
CA GLU A 76 10.17 -10.27 2.96
C GLU A 76 9.96 -8.89 2.34
N VAL A 77 8.69 -8.54 2.15
CA VAL A 77 8.26 -7.18 1.83
C VAL A 77 7.48 -6.67 3.03
N GLU A 78 7.94 -5.59 3.64
CA GLU A 78 7.20 -4.95 4.72
C GLU A 78 6.46 -3.73 4.18
N VAL A 79 5.13 -3.76 4.29
CA VAL A 79 4.29 -2.62 3.91
C VAL A 79 4.30 -1.62 5.06
N ILE A 80 4.81 -0.43 4.78
CA ILE A 80 5.01 0.65 5.75
C ILE A 80 3.79 1.57 5.80
N ALA A 81 3.15 1.77 4.65
CA ALA A 81 2.00 2.66 4.58
C ALA A 81 1.09 2.29 3.42
N VAL A 82 -0.21 2.49 3.64
CA VAL A 82 -1.23 2.51 2.59
C VAL A 82 -1.88 3.88 2.73
N PHE A 83 -1.66 4.76 1.77
CA PHE A 83 -2.03 6.15 1.94
C PHE A 83 -2.71 6.74 0.71
N HIS A 84 -3.57 7.72 0.94
CA HIS A 84 -4.22 8.47 -0.13
C HIS A 84 -3.20 9.45 -0.74
N SER A 85 -2.94 9.31 -2.03
CA SER A 85 -1.87 10.04 -2.72
C SER A 85 -1.99 11.56 -2.63
N ARG A 86 -3.21 12.08 -2.50
CA ARG A 86 -3.45 13.52 -2.47
C ARG A 86 -3.61 14.10 -1.07
N ARG A 87 -4.19 13.31 -0.13
CA ARG A 87 -4.47 13.81 1.22
C ARG A 87 -3.30 13.68 2.17
N ASP A 88 -2.54 12.58 2.06
CA ASP A 88 -1.50 12.26 3.04
C ASP A 88 -0.18 11.89 2.36
N PRO A 89 0.35 12.72 1.44
CA PRO A 89 1.44 12.31 0.56
C PRO A 89 2.76 12.01 1.26
N GLU A 90 2.99 12.51 2.47
CA GLU A 90 4.28 12.36 3.15
C GLU A 90 4.16 11.82 4.58
N ARG A 91 2.97 11.44 5.00
CA ARG A 91 2.69 10.99 6.35
C ARG A 91 3.57 9.81 6.79
N TRP A 92 3.95 8.97 5.85
CA TRP A 92 4.71 7.75 6.10
C TRP A 92 6.22 7.99 6.29
N LYS A 93 6.74 9.16 5.97
CA LYS A 93 8.19 9.41 6.00
C LYS A 93 8.81 9.20 7.38
N SER A 94 8.09 9.51 8.42
CA SER A 94 8.57 9.32 9.79
C SER A 94 8.64 7.84 10.22
N ARG A 95 8.12 6.94 9.41
CA ARG A 95 8.05 5.50 9.72
C ARG A 95 9.24 4.71 9.19
N GLY A 96 9.97 5.30 8.24
CA GLY A 96 11.05 4.61 7.56
C GLY A 96 12.44 4.74 8.13
#